data_557ca318412cf9b3d20863a83b92ed4d
#
_entry.id   557ca318412cf9b3d20863a83b92ed4d
#
_cell.length_a   1.000
_cell.length_b   1.000
_cell.length_c   1.000
_cell.angle_alpha   90.00
_cell.angle_beta   90.00
_cell.angle_gamma   90.00
#
_symmetry.space_group_name_H-M   'P 1'
#
loop_
_entity.id
_entity.type
_entity.pdbx_description
1 polymer ?
#
loop_
_entity_poly.entity_id
_entity_poly.type
_entity_poly.pdbx_seq_one_letter_code
_entity_poly.pdbx_strand_id
1 'polypeptide(L)'
;MKAMILAAGKGTRVRPLTYDLPKPMIPILGKPVMAYLIEHLKKNGVSEIMVNVSWLHEKIEEYFGEGEQFGVQIGYSFEGYTKDDGEVVPEPIGSAGGMKKIQEFGGFFDDTTVVLCGDALIDLDLKAALLEHRRKGAMATVITKEVPWDKVSSYGVVVSDEQGRILEFQEKPSQQEAKSNFISTGIYIFEPEVIDLIPSGVPFDIGSELFPLLAERGLPFYAQGRPFNWLDIGTMGDYWEVLQSVITGEVNNMDVPGIEIKPGVWVGLNTSIDWEGTTIEGPVYIGSGVKVEAGARIVGPTWIGHGSHICEGAEIVRSVLFEYTRVLHDVTLNEMIVFKEYSVDRKGEMKHASEYSSEEWLNARDRRRSRRKEVADHDTNELEKEKVSA
;
A
#
# COMPACT_ATOMS: atom_id res chain seq x y z
N MET A 1 7.95 -23.80 -3.07
CA MET A 1 6.63 -23.18 -2.81
C MET A 1 6.53 -21.93 -3.66
N LYS A 2 5.41 -21.77 -4.33
CA LYS A 2 5.13 -20.66 -5.24
C LYS A 2 4.12 -19.69 -4.65
N ALA A 3 4.12 -18.46 -5.13
CA ALA A 3 3.10 -17.49 -4.78
C ALA A 3 2.62 -16.72 -6.02
N MET A 4 1.38 -16.24 -5.97
CA MET A 4 0.87 -15.24 -6.89
C MET A 4 0.44 -14.01 -6.11
N ILE A 5 0.84 -12.83 -6.58
CA ILE A 5 0.42 -11.55 -6.02
C ILE A 5 -0.57 -10.89 -6.98
N LEU A 6 -1.76 -10.59 -6.47
CA LEU A 6 -2.82 -9.91 -7.20
C LEU A 6 -2.56 -8.40 -7.19
N ALA A 7 -2.19 -7.84 -8.34
CA ALA A 7 -1.76 -6.44 -8.49
C ALA A 7 -2.42 -5.69 -9.67
N ALA A 8 -3.41 -6.27 -10.33
CA ALA A 8 -4.06 -5.69 -11.52
C ALA A 8 -5.11 -4.60 -11.20
N GLY A 9 -5.44 -4.35 -9.94
CA GLY A 9 -6.48 -3.41 -9.51
C GLY A 9 -6.10 -1.94 -9.69
N LYS A 10 -7.06 -1.09 -10.13
CA LYS A 10 -6.86 0.37 -10.31
C LYS A 10 -6.72 1.17 -9.02
N GLY A 11 -7.11 0.63 -7.85
CA GLY A 11 -6.97 1.27 -6.55
C GLY A 11 -7.70 2.61 -6.39
N THR A 12 -8.85 2.81 -7.00
CA THR A 12 -9.55 4.12 -7.06
C THR A 12 -9.91 4.73 -5.71
N ARG A 13 -10.09 3.89 -4.66
CA ARG A 13 -10.41 4.33 -3.30
C ARG A 13 -9.22 4.95 -2.54
N VAL A 14 -8.01 4.82 -3.07
CA VAL A 14 -6.77 5.35 -2.47
C VAL A 14 -6.22 6.54 -3.27
N ARG A 15 -7.05 7.17 -4.09
CA ARG A 15 -6.70 8.44 -4.73
C ARG A 15 -6.51 9.53 -3.66
N PRO A 16 -5.55 10.47 -3.88
CA PRO A 16 -4.84 10.77 -5.12
C PRO A 16 -3.59 9.93 -5.39
N LEU A 17 -3.13 9.10 -4.45
CA LEU A 17 -1.87 8.33 -4.61
C LEU A 17 -1.89 7.48 -5.88
N THR A 18 -3.03 6.85 -6.15
CA THR A 18 -3.19 5.94 -7.30
C THR A 18 -3.49 6.62 -8.65
N TYR A 19 -3.39 7.94 -8.73
CA TYR A 19 -3.27 8.61 -10.03
C TYR A 19 -1.92 8.31 -10.69
N ASP A 20 -0.87 8.20 -9.87
CA ASP A 20 0.50 8.07 -10.34
C ASP A 20 1.20 6.79 -9.89
N LEU A 21 0.62 6.04 -8.95
CA LEU A 21 1.20 4.81 -8.42
C LEU A 21 0.18 3.67 -8.51
N PRO A 22 0.54 2.48 -9.00
CA PRO A 22 -0.31 1.32 -8.80
C PRO A 22 -0.39 1.01 -7.30
N LYS A 23 -1.53 0.52 -6.83
CA LYS A 23 -1.80 0.32 -5.39
C LYS A 23 -0.69 -0.46 -4.65
N PRO A 24 -0.11 -1.54 -5.21
CA PRO A 24 1.01 -2.27 -4.60
C PRO A 24 2.30 -1.46 -4.44
N MET A 25 2.40 -0.32 -5.14
CA MET A 25 3.56 0.59 -5.08
C MET A 25 3.38 1.74 -4.09
N ILE A 26 2.25 1.82 -3.39
CA ILE A 26 2.05 2.82 -2.34
C ILE A 26 3.14 2.62 -1.27
N PRO A 27 3.93 3.67 -0.96
CA PRO A 27 5.06 3.50 -0.07
C PRO A 27 4.66 3.54 1.41
N ILE A 28 5.26 2.66 2.19
CA ILE A 28 5.29 2.69 3.65
C ILE A 28 6.70 3.03 4.07
N LEU A 29 6.90 4.21 4.66
CA LEU A 29 8.22 4.74 5.03
C LEU A 29 9.24 4.70 3.86
N GLY A 30 8.77 4.99 2.64
CA GLY A 30 9.61 5.05 1.43
C GLY A 30 9.84 3.73 0.70
N LYS A 31 9.26 2.61 1.16
CA LYS A 31 9.34 1.31 0.47
C LYS A 31 7.95 0.84 0.05
N PRO A 32 7.73 0.37 -1.19
CA PRO A 32 6.43 -0.14 -1.66
C PRO A 32 5.86 -1.23 -0.75
N VAL A 33 4.53 -1.20 -0.52
CA VAL A 33 3.86 -2.23 0.30
C VAL A 33 4.12 -3.65 -0.22
N MET A 34 4.13 -3.85 -1.56
CA MET A 34 4.42 -5.16 -2.16
C MET A 34 5.85 -5.62 -1.90
N ALA A 35 6.82 -4.72 -1.66
CA ALA A 35 8.17 -5.13 -1.31
C ALA A 35 8.23 -5.82 0.07
N TYR A 36 7.49 -5.30 1.04
CA TYR A 36 7.35 -5.97 2.34
C TYR A 36 6.71 -7.35 2.20
N LEU A 37 5.70 -7.47 1.34
CA LEU A 37 5.03 -8.73 1.06
C LEU A 37 5.98 -9.76 0.42
N ILE A 38 6.79 -9.36 -0.57
CA ILE A 38 7.79 -10.21 -1.21
C ILE A 38 8.85 -10.68 -0.20
N GLU A 39 9.35 -9.79 0.65
CA GLU A 39 10.30 -10.14 1.72
C GLU A 39 9.69 -11.14 2.71
N HIS A 40 8.41 -10.95 3.07
CA HIS A 40 7.69 -11.87 3.92
C HIS A 40 7.54 -13.25 3.28
N LEU A 41 7.17 -13.31 1.99
CA LEU A 41 7.09 -14.54 1.21
C LEU A 41 8.44 -15.25 1.16
N LYS A 42 9.53 -14.52 0.86
CA LYS A 42 10.89 -15.05 0.86
C LYS A 42 11.29 -15.66 2.20
N LYS A 43 11.02 -14.96 3.31
CA LYS A 43 11.29 -15.43 4.68
C LYS A 43 10.55 -16.74 4.99
N ASN A 44 9.38 -16.94 4.40
CA ASN A 44 8.59 -18.17 4.53
C ASN A 44 8.97 -19.27 3.52
N GLY A 45 9.98 -19.05 2.66
CA GLY A 45 10.52 -20.05 1.76
C GLY A 45 9.89 -20.05 0.36
N VAL A 46 9.20 -18.98 -0.02
CA VAL A 46 8.77 -18.76 -1.41
C VAL A 46 9.96 -18.31 -2.24
N SER A 47 10.16 -18.90 -3.40
CA SER A 47 11.26 -18.60 -4.34
C SER A 47 10.76 -18.14 -5.70
N GLU A 48 9.53 -18.47 -6.07
CA GLU A 48 8.92 -18.16 -7.36
C GLU A 48 7.61 -17.41 -7.14
N ILE A 49 7.50 -16.24 -7.74
CA ILE A 49 6.35 -15.35 -7.58
C ILE A 49 5.84 -14.94 -8.96
N MET A 50 4.56 -15.13 -9.21
CA MET A 50 3.87 -14.56 -10.36
C MET A 50 3.06 -13.34 -9.92
N VAL A 51 3.15 -12.24 -10.65
CA VAL A 51 2.39 -11.01 -10.38
C VAL A 51 1.49 -10.72 -11.57
N ASN A 52 0.17 -10.68 -11.38
CA ASN A 52 -0.70 -10.14 -12.42
C ASN A 52 -0.71 -8.62 -12.33
N VAL A 53 -0.54 -7.96 -13.46
CA VAL A 53 -0.41 -6.50 -13.55
C VAL A 53 -1.34 -5.94 -14.62
N SER A 54 -1.76 -4.69 -14.48
CA SER A 54 -2.61 -4.01 -15.45
C SER A 54 -2.37 -2.50 -15.44
N TRP A 55 -2.98 -1.78 -14.52
CA TRP A 55 -2.85 -0.33 -14.37
C TRP A 55 -1.45 0.09 -13.92
N LEU A 56 -0.77 0.97 -14.69
CA LEU A 56 0.59 1.48 -14.41
C LEU A 56 1.61 0.35 -14.17
N HIS A 57 1.49 -0.76 -14.90
CA HIS A 57 2.27 -1.98 -14.70
C HIS A 57 3.77 -1.75 -14.80
N GLU A 58 4.23 -0.82 -15.67
CA GLU A 58 5.65 -0.51 -15.86
C GLU A 58 6.33 -0.12 -14.55
N LYS A 59 5.64 0.58 -13.65
CA LYS A 59 6.19 0.99 -12.35
C LYS A 59 6.46 -0.19 -11.42
N ILE A 60 5.65 -1.24 -11.51
CA ILE A 60 5.87 -2.48 -10.76
C ILE A 60 7.07 -3.22 -11.36
N GLU A 61 7.08 -3.41 -12.68
CA GLU A 61 8.11 -4.14 -13.41
C GLU A 61 9.48 -3.44 -13.29
N GLU A 62 9.54 -2.11 -13.42
CA GLU A 62 10.78 -1.32 -13.25
C GLU A 62 11.36 -1.42 -11.82
N TYR A 63 10.51 -1.42 -10.79
CA TYR A 63 10.97 -1.46 -9.41
C TYR A 63 11.42 -2.86 -8.98
N PHE A 64 10.66 -3.90 -9.32
CA PHE A 64 10.92 -5.25 -8.85
C PHE A 64 11.80 -6.08 -9.78
N GLY A 65 11.88 -5.73 -11.08
CA GLY A 65 12.63 -6.47 -12.08
C GLY A 65 12.27 -7.96 -12.08
N GLU A 66 13.25 -8.82 -12.23
CA GLU A 66 13.07 -10.27 -12.12
C GLU A 66 13.17 -10.81 -10.67
N GLY A 67 13.23 -9.92 -9.67
CA GLY A 67 13.20 -10.26 -8.24
C GLY A 67 14.57 -10.55 -7.62
N GLU A 68 15.67 -10.39 -8.35
CA GLU A 68 17.04 -10.71 -7.87
C GLU A 68 17.39 -9.99 -6.56
N GLN A 69 17.06 -8.69 -6.45
CA GLN A 69 17.32 -7.89 -5.25
C GLN A 69 16.59 -8.39 -4.01
N PHE A 70 15.50 -9.14 -4.17
CA PHE A 70 14.73 -9.77 -3.09
C PHE A 70 15.10 -11.24 -2.89
N GLY A 71 15.97 -11.80 -3.73
CA GLY A 71 16.38 -13.20 -3.72
C GLY A 71 15.24 -14.17 -4.06
N VAL A 72 14.36 -13.78 -4.94
CA VAL A 72 13.26 -14.56 -5.52
C VAL A 72 13.29 -14.43 -7.04
N GLN A 73 12.50 -15.24 -7.75
CA GLN A 73 12.21 -15.06 -9.16
C GLN A 73 10.80 -14.48 -9.29
N ILE A 74 10.66 -13.40 -10.06
CA ILE A 74 9.36 -12.75 -10.30
C ILE A 74 9.05 -12.80 -11.80
N GLY A 75 7.88 -13.32 -12.13
CA GLY A 75 7.30 -13.24 -13.46
C GLY A 75 6.05 -12.37 -13.45
N TYR A 76 5.72 -11.76 -14.58
CA TYR A 76 4.56 -10.88 -14.72
C TYR A 76 3.56 -11.42 -15.73
N SER A 77 2.28 -11.24 -15.43
CA SER A 77 1.18 -11.51 -16.35
C SER A 77 0.36 -10.24 -16.55
N PHE A 78 0.52 -9.60 -17.70
CA PHE A 78 -0.20 -8.38 -18.02
C PHE A 78 -1.66 -8.67 -18.40
N GLU A 79 -2.60 -7.97 -17.77
CA GLU A 79 -4.03 -8.02 -18.07
C GLU A 79 -4.45 -6.81 -18.89
N GLY A 80 -4.55 -7.00 -20.19
CA GLY A 80 -4.86 -5.98 -21.17
C GLY A 80 -4.35 -6.35 -22.55
N TYR A 81 -4.36 -5.37 -23.46
CA TYR A 81 -3.87 -5.49 -24.83
C TYR A 81 -3.20 -4.19 -25.30
N THR A 82 -2.38 -4.30 -26.33
CA THR A 82 -1.78 -3.15 -27.00
C THR A 82 -2.51 -2.90 -28.31
N LYS A 83 -2.96 -1.65 -28.52
CA LYS A 83 -3.57 -1.22 -29.79
C LYS A 83 -2.50 -1.11 -30.89
N ASP A 84 -2.96 -0.98 -32.14
CA ASP A 84 -2.08 -0.83 -33.31
C ASP A 84 -1.19 0.44 -33.27
N ASP A 85 -1.63 1.47 -32.55
CA ASP A 85 -0.88 2.73 -32.35
C ASP A 85 0.11 2.66 -31.17
N GLY A 86 0.22 1.51 -30.49
CA GLY A 86 1.09 1.28 -29.35
C GLY A 86 0.48 1.66 -27.99
N GLU A 87 -0.78 2.14 -27.95
CA GLU A 87 -1.46 2.42 -26.69
C GLU A 87 -1.76 1.13 -25.93
N VAL A 88 -1.32 1.06 -24.67
CA VAL A 88 -1.61 -0.06 -23.76
C VAL A 88 -2.95 0.14 -23.10
N VAL A 89 -3.88 -0.79 -23.30
CA VAL A 89 -5.23 -0.74 -22.72
C VAL A 89 -5.36 -1.79 -21.60
N PRO A 90 -5.49 -1.36 -20.35
CA PRO A 90 -5.77 -2.26 -19.24
C PRO A 90 -7.15 -2.91 -19.36
N GLU A 91 -7.20 -4.22 -19.32
CA GLU A 91 -8.44 -5.01 -19.36
C GLU A 91 -8.36 -6.15 -18.31
N PRO A 92 -8.69 -5.86 -17.03
CA PRO A 92 -8.70 -6.86 -15.98
C PRO A 92 -9.70 -7.98 -16.27
N ILE A 93 -9.24 -9.22 -16.15
CA ILE A 93 -10.03 -10.43 -16.43
C ILE A 93 -10.53 -11.13 -15.15
N GLY A 94 -10.49 -10.43 -14.01
CA GLY A 94 -10.82 -10.99 -12.71
C GLY A 94 -9.66 -11.79 -12.10
N SER A 95 -9.67 -11.89 -10.78
CA SER A 95 -8.56 -12.48 -10.03
C SER A 95 -8.30 -13.95 -10.36
N ALA A 96 -9.34 -14.77 -10.50
CA ALA A 96 -9.22 -16.16 -10.92
C ALA A 96 -8.98 -16.30 -12.43
N GLY A 97 -9.54 -15.42 -13.26
CA GLY A 97 -9.23 -15.35 -14.69
C GLY A 97 -7.75 -15.12 -14.94
N GLY A 98 -7.12 -14.25 -14.15
CA GLY A 98 -5.66 -14.03 -14.16
C GLY A 98 -4.87 -15.30 -13.82
N MET A 99 -5.31 -16.08 -12.82
CA MET A 99 -4.73 -17.38 -12.47
C MET A 99 -4.83 -18.35 -13.67
N LYS A 100 -6.00 -18.44 -14.30
CA LYS A 100 -6.22 -19.33 -15.46
C LYS A 100 -5.33 -18.95 -16.64
N LYS A 101 -5.22 -17.67 -16.96
CA LYS A 101 -4.32 -17.15 -18.01
C LYS A 101 -2.86 -17.55 -17.76
N ILE A 102 -2.37 -17.37 -16.53
CA ILE A 102 -1.01 -17.75 -16.15
C ILE A 102 -0.79 -19.25 -16.30
N GLN A 103 -1.75 -20.08 -15.89
CA GLN A 103 -1.67 -21.52 -16.03
C GLN A 103 -1.61 -21.97 -17.49
N GLU A 104 -2.46 -21.41 -18.33
CA GLU A 104 -2.53 -21.77 -19.76
C GLU A 104 -1.28 -21.33 -20.53
N PHE A 105 -0.66 -20.23 -20.12
CA PHE A 105 0.55 -19.73 -20.76
C PHE A 105 1.80 -20.53 -20.37
N GLY A 106 2.00 -20.81 -19.09
CA GLY A 106 3.28 -21.33 -18.60
C GLY A 106 3.18 -22.48 -17.59
N GLY A 107 1.99 -22.94 -17.21
CA GLY A 107 1.83 -24.07 -16.27
C GLY A 107 2.30 -23.74 -14.84
N PHE A 108 2.22 -22.49 -14.41
CA PHE A 108 2.77 -22.03 -13.13
C PHE A 108 2.18 -22.73 -11.91
N PHE A 109 0.88 -23.04 -11.92
CA PHE A 109 0.18 -23.68 -10.81
C PHE A 109 0.31 -25.22 -10.88
N ASP A 110 1.54 -25.72 -10.71
CA ASP A 110 1.90 -27.15 -10.69
C ASP A 110 2.18 -27.68 -9.28
N ASP A 111 2.12 -26.84 -8.26
CA ASP A 111 2.32 -27.14 -6.83
C ASP A 111 1.37 -26.25 -6.00
N THR A 112 1.21 -26.59 -4.71
CA THR A 112 0.48 -25.75 -3.75
C THR A 112 0.95 -24.29 -3.84
N THR A 113 0.05 -23.38 -4.17
CA THR A 113 0.37 -21.97 -4.42
C THR A 113 -0.35 -21.06 -3.44
N VAL A 114 0.38 -20.10 -2.86
CA VAL A 114 -0.19 -19.03 -2.04
C VAL A 114 -0.56 -17.87 -2.95
N VAL A 115 -1.82 -17.41 -2.88
CA VAL A 115 -2.31 -16.26 -3.66
C VAL A 115 -2.66 -15.14 -2.68
N LEU A 116 -2.12 -13.93 -2.93
CA LEU A 116 -2.28 -12.80 -2.00
C LEU A 116 -2.62 -11.51 -2.76
N CYS A 117 -3.43 -10.65 -2.12
CA CYS A 117 -3.57 -9.27 -2.56
C CYS A 117 -2.27 -8.49 -2.31
N GLY A 118 -1.82 -7.70 -3.30
CA GLY A 118 -0.52 -7.00 -3.27
C GLY A 118 -0.49 -5.70 -2.48
N ASP A 119 -1.51 -5.41 -1.68
CA ASP A 119 -1.79 -4.12 -1.07
C ASP A 119 -1.95 -4.16 0.46
N ALA A 120 -1.53 -5.27 1.10
CA ALA A 120 -1.59 -5.43 2.55
C ALA A 120 -0.23 -5.73 3.16
N LEU A 121 0.02 -5.20 4.36
CA LEU A 121 1.12 -5.62 5.22
C LEU A 121 0.65 -6.80 6.08
N ILE A 122 1.46 -7.86 6.12
CA ILE A 122 1.14 -9.07 6.88
C ILE A 122 2.36 -9.63 7.61
N ASP A 123 2.11 -10.28 8.75
CA ASP A 123 3.12 -11.07 9.47
C ASP A 123 2.68 -12.52 9.70
N LEU A 124 1.78 -13.03 8.85
CA LEU A 124 1.23 -14.38 8.91
C LEU A 124 2.31 -15.47 8.86
N ASP A 125 2.27 -16.42 9.77
CA ASP A 125 3.05 -17.66 9.67
C ASP A 125 2.50 -18.54 8.52
N LEU A 126 3.01 -18.33 7.31
CA LEU A 126 2.60 -19.07 6.12
C LEU A 126 2.94 -20.56 6.22
N LYS A 127 4.04 -20.92 6.92
CA LYS A 127 4.43 -22.34 7.08
C LYS A 127 3.39 -23.07 7.91
N ALA A 128 2.94 -22.47 9.02
CA ALA A 128 1.90 -23.04 9.85
C ALA A 128 0.53 -23.09 9.12
N ALA A 129 0.22 -22.09 8.28
CA ALA A 129 -0.99 -22.09 7.47
C ALA A 129 -0.99 -23.23 6.43
N LEU A 130 0.14 -23.44 5.74
CA LEU A 130 0.33 -24.53 4.79
C LEU A 130 0.27 -25.93 5.44
N LEU A 131 0.85 -26.06 6.64
CA LEU A 131 0.78 -27.32 7.37
C LEU A 131 -0.66 -27.68 7.70
N GLU A 132 -1.46 -26.73 8.15
CA GLU A 132 -2.87 -26.94 8.44
C GLU A 132 -3.69 -27.22 7.17
N HIS A 133 -3.43 -26.49 6.07
CA HIS A 133 -4.02 -26.75 4.76
C HIS A 133 -3.84 -28.20 4.34
N ARG A 134 -2.60 -28.70 4.38
CA ARG A 134 -2.26 -30.10 4.04
C ARG A 134 -2.88 -31.10 5.02
N ARG A 135 -2.87 -30.80 6.32
CA ARG A 135 -3.48 -31.66 7.35
C ARG A 135 -4.97 -31.89 7.13
N LYS A 136 -5.66 -30.87 6.64
CA LYS A 136 -7.09 -30.93 6.31
C LYS A 136 -7.37 -31.58 4.95
N GLY A 137 -6.36 -31.85 4.15
CA GLY A 137 -6.54 -32.27 2.74
C GLY A 137 -7.35 -31.22 1.97
N ALA A 138 -7.11 -29.96 2.25
CA ALA A 138 -7.82 -28.87 1.63
C ALA A 138 -7.43 -28.71 0.16
N MET A 139 -8.40 -28.48 -0.71
CA MET A 139 -8.20 -28.06 -2.10
C MET A 139 -8.02 -26.53 -2.17
N ALA A 140 -8.72 -25.81 -1.30
CA ALA A 140 -8.59 -24.38 -1.14
C ALA A 140 -8.69 -23.98 0.33
N THR A 141 -7.91 -22.99 0.74
CA THR A 141 -7.97 -22.39 2.07
C THR A 141 -8.03 -20.87 1.97
N VAL A 142 -8.91 -20.26 2.76
CA VAL A 142 -8.99 -18.80 2.95
C VAL A 142 -8.48 -18.48 4.35
N ILE A 143 -7.51 -17.57 4.43
CA ILE A 143 -7.10 -17.02 5.72
C ILE A 143 -8.12 -15.96 6.12
N THR A 144 -8.69 -16.11 7.31
CA THR A 144 -9.78 -15.28 7.79
C THR A 144 -9.40 -14.48 9.02
N LYS A 145 -10.09 -13.35 9.20
CA LYS A 145 -9.99 -12.50 10.39
C LYS A 145 -11.37 -12.09 10.85
N GLU A 146 -11.56 -11.99 12.15
CA GLU A 146 -12.77 -11.41 12.70
C GLU A 146 -12.68 -9.89 12.65
N VAL A 147 -13.75 -9.22 12.23
CA VAL A 147 -13.86 -7.76 12.20
C VAL A 147 -15.14 -7.29 12.91
N PRO A 148 -15.19 -6.01 13.36
CA PRO A 148 -16.43 -5.41 13.81
C PRO A 148 -17.54 -5.49 12.75
N TRP A 149 -18.78 -5.71 13.18
CA TRP A 149 -19.93 -5.89 12.27
C TRP A 149 -20.18 -4.71 11.32
N ASP A 150 -19.82 -3.52 11.70
CA ASP A 150 -19.93 -2.31 10.86
C ASP A 150 -18.92 -2.28 9.69
N LYS A 151 -17.88 -3.14 9.73
CA LYS A 151 -16.86 -3.25 8.68
C LYS A 151 -17.08 -4.40 7.70
N VAL A 152 -18.02 -5.33 7.95
CA VAL A 152 -18.19 -6.54 7.13
C VAL A 152 -18.49 -6.26 5.66
N SER A 153 -19.21 -5.18 5.36
CA SER A 153 -19.61 -4.81 3.98
C SER A 153 -18.45 -4.42 3.08
N SER A 154 -17.24 -4.21 3.63
CA SER A 154 -16.05 -3.88 2.87
C SER A 154 -15.33 -5.11 2.31
N TYR A 155 -15.67 -6.30 2.78
CA TYR A 155 -14.90 -7.54 2.55
C TYR A 155 -15.80 -8.72 2.14
N GLY A 156 -15.18 -9.75 1.60
CA GLY A 156 -15.82 -11.05 1.45
C GLY A 156 -16.04 -11.72 2.82
N VAL A 157 -17.28 -12.10 3.12
CA VAL A 157 -17.67 -12.75 4.40
C VAL A 157 -17.63 -14.25 4.26
N VAL A 158 -17.04 -14.93 5.23
CA VAL A 158 -16.86 -16.38 5.25
C VAL A 158 -17.78 -16.99 6.32
N VAL A 159 -18.61 -17.93 5.90
CA VAL A 159 -19.47 -18.74 6.78
C VAL A 159 -18.91 -20.16 6.79
N SER A 160 -18.50 -20.65 7.96
CA SER A 160 -17.92 -21.97 8.12
C SER A 160 -18.52 -22.74 9.29
N ASP A 161 -18.38 -24.07 9.26
CA ASP A 161 -18.71 -24.95 10.37
C ASP A 161 -17.62 -24.92 11.46
N GLU A 162 -17.84 -25.67 12.54
CA GLU A 162 -16.91 -25.79 13.67
C GLU A 162 -15.54 -26.39 13.28
N GLN A 163 -15.48 -27.15 12.21
CA GLN A 163 -14.25 -27.73 11.66
C GLN A 163 -13.54 -26.76 10.70
N GLY A 164 -14.15 -25.57 10.46
CA GLY A 164 -13.66 -24.54 9.57
C GLY A 164 -13.92 -24.84 8.08
N ARG A 165 -14.79 -25.82 7.75
CA ARG A 165 -15.21 -26.02 6.36
C ARG A 165 -16.11 -24.87 5.94
N ILE A 166 -15.81 -24.26 4.81
CA ILE A 166 -16.61 -23.13 4.30
C ILE A 166 -17.89 -23.68 3.68
N LEU A 167 -19.01 -23.17 4.19
CA LEU A 167 -20.36 -23.51 3.76
C LEU A 167 -20.92 -22.49 2.77
N GLU A 168 -20.52 -21.21 2.95
CA GLU A 168 -20.97 -20.10 2.12
C GLU A 168 -19.89 -19.01 2.08
N PHE A 169 -19.78 -18.34 0.95
CA PHE A 169 -18.98 -17.12 0.79
C PHE A 169 -19.87 -16.01 0.24
N GLN A 170 -19.86 -14.86 0.89
CA GLN A 170 -20.66 -13.68 0.52
C GLN A 170 -19.72 -12.54 0.12
N GLU A 171 -19.70 -12.13 -1.14
CA GLU A 171 -18.86 -11.02 -1.59
C GLU A 171 -19.51 -9.69 -1.23
N LYS A 172 -18.90 -8.96 -0.28
CA LYS A 172 -19.30 -7.63 0.20
C LYS A 172 -20.79 -7.48 0.47
N PRO A 173 -21.37 -8.34 1.33
CA PRO A 173 -22.79 -8.26 1.67
C PRO A 173 -23.08 -6.96 2.41
N SER A 174 -24.33 -6.52 2.43
CA SER A 174 -24.73 -5.49 3.38
C SER A 174 -24.58 -6.02 4.81
N GLN A 175 -24.43 -5.13 5.79
CA GLN A 175 -24.30 -5.53 7.20
C GLN A 175 -25.50 -6.38 7.68
N GLN A 176 -26.68 -6.15 7.11
CA GLN A 176 -27.91 -6.87 7.46
C GLN A 176 -27.97 -8.27 6.85
N GLU A 177 -27.32 -8.50 5.72
CA GLU A 177 -27.27 -9.76 4.99
C GLU A 177 -26.08 -10.63 5.38
N ALA A 178 -25.07 -10.03 6.01
CA ALA A 178 -23.88 -10.74 6.45
C ALA A 178 -24.22 -11.81 7.49
N LYS A 179 -23.85 -13.06 7.24
CA LYS A 179 -24.12 -14.20 8.10
C LYS A 179 -23.00 -14.48 9.10
N SER A 180 -21.88 -13.78 8.98
CA SER A 180 -20.69 -13.93 9.82
C SER A 180 -19.93 -12.59 9.85
N ASN A 181 -19.07 -12.40 10.84
CA ASN A 181 -18.10 -11.32 10.89
C ASN A 181 -16.65 -11.80 10.68
N PHE A 182 -16.49 -13.05 10.26
CA PHE A 182 -15.23 -13.55 9.74
C PHE A 182 -15.11 -13.19 8.26
N ILE A 183 -14.05 -12.43 7.93
CA ILE A 183 -13.82 -11.92 6.58
C ILE A 183 -12.61 -12.59 5.93
N SER A 184 -12.62 -12.62 4.60
CA SER A 184 -11.47 -12.98 3.80
C SER A 184 -10.42 -11.88 3.86
N THR A 185 -9.18 -12.23 4.16
CA THR A 185 -8.05 -11.30 4.22
C THR A 185 -7.33 -11.12 2.86
N GLY A 186 -7.86 -11.72 1.79
CA GLY A 186 -7.17 -11.71 0.49
C GLY A 186 -5.93 -12.60 0.45
N ILE A 187 -5.84 -13.58 1.35
CA ILE A 187 -4.75 -14.55 1.42
C ILE A 187 -5.35 -15.94 1.27
N TYR A 188 -4.91 -16.66 0.27
CA TYR A 188 -5.45 -17.95 -0.13
C TYR A 188 -4.33 -18.97 -0.31
N ILE A 189 -4.66 -20.25 -0.14
CA ILE A 189 -3.81 -21.38 -0.49
C ILE A 189 -4.61 -22.27 -1.42
N PHE A 190 -4.10 -22.54 -2.59
CA PHE A 190 -4.75 -23.36 -3.62
C PHE A 190 -3.89 -24.54 -4.01
N GLU A 191 -4.52 -25.70 -4.14
CA GLU A 191 -3.96 -26.83 -4.86
C GLU A 191 -4.17 -26.66 -6.37
N PRO A 192 -3.33 -27.30 -7.22
CA PRO A 192 -3.40 -27.16 -8.69
C PRO A 192 -4.79 -27.42 -9.29
N GLU A 193 -5.53 -28.35 -8.72
CA GLU A 193 -6.85 -28.77 -9.21
C GLU A 193 -7.91 -27.67 -9.15
N VAL A 194 -7.69 -26.63 -8.34
CA VAL A 194 -8.58 -25.45 -8.30
C VAL A 194 -8.62 -24.75 -9.66
N ILE A 195 -7.50 -24.72 -10.38
CA ILE A 195 -7.40 -24.04 -11.68
C ILE A 195 -8.27 -24.69 -12.76
N ASP A 196 -8.54 -25.98 -12.64
CA ASP A 196 -9.41 -26.72 -13.57
C ASP A 196 -10.88 -26.29 -13.48
N LEU A 197 -11.27 -25.70 -12.35
CA LEU A 197 -12.61 -25.16 -12.14
C LEU A 197 -12.85 -23.80 -12.78
N ILE A 198 -11.78 -23.10 -13.16
CA ILE A 198 -11.83 -21.77 -13.73
C ILE A 198 -12.00 -21.87 -15.25
N PRO A 199 -13.05 -21.25 -15.82
CA PRO A 199 -13.25 -21.28 -17.28
C PRO A 199 -12.18 -20.46 -18.00
N SER A 200 -11.83 -20.89 -19.21
CA SER A 200 -10.87 -20.21 -20.07
C SER A 200 -11.47 -19.04 -20.82
N GLY A 201 -10.70 -17.96 -20.96
CA GLY A 201 -11.02 -16.84 -21.86
C GLY A 201 -12.19 -15.96 -21.44
N VAL A 202 -12.65 -16.06 -20.20
CA VAL A 202 -13.73 -15.22 -19.67
C VAL A 202 -13.29 -14.57 -18.34
N PRO A 203 -13.79 -13.38 -18.01
CA PRO A 203 -13.60 -12.80 -16.70
C PRO A 203 -14.15 -13.72 -15.61
N PHE A 204 -13.36 -13.96 -14.56
CA PHE A 204 -13.74 -14.81 -13.44
C PHE A 204 -13.03 -14.35 -12.16
N ASP A 205 -13.79 -14.10 -11.12
CA ASP A 205 -13.26 -13.58 -9.85
C ASP A 205 -13.22 -14.67 -8.76
N ILE A 206 -12.21 -14.59 -7.89
CA ILE A 206 -12.04 -15.55 -6.79
C ILE A 206 -13.22 -15.45 -5.81
N GLY A 207 -13.61 -14.23 -5.40
CA GLY A 207 -14.64 -14.02 -4.40
C GLY A 207 -16.06 -14.21 -4.93
N SER A 208 -16.36 -13.64 -6.09
CA SER A 208 -17.72 -13.60 -6.65
C SER A 208 -18.12 -14.91 -7.32
N GLU A 209 -17.16 -15.66 -7.87
CA GLU A 209 -17.47 -16.85 -8.68
C GLU A 209 -16.79 -18.13 -8.16
N LEU A 210 -15.48 -18.11 -7.93
CA LEU A 210 -14.74 -19.33 -7.58
C LEU A 210 -15.14 -19.85 -6.18
N PHE A 211 -15.20 -19.00 -5.19
CA PHE A 211 -15.51 -19.41 -3.83
C PHE A 211 -16.95 -19.91 -3.66
N PRO A 212 -17.98 -19.24 -4.19
CA PRO A 212 -19.33 -19.81 -4.24
C PRO A 212 -19.37 -21.18 -4.91
N LEU A 213 -18.68 -21.34 -6.05
CA LEU A 213 -18.60 -22.61 -6.76
C LEU A 213 -17.98 -23.74 -5.93
N LEU A 214 -16.90 -23.45 -5.18
CA LEU A 214 -16.25 -24.41 -4.28
C LEU A 214 -17.19 -24.84 -3.15
N ALA A 215 -17.90 -23.88 -2.54
CA ALA A 215 -18.86 -24.13 -1.48
C ALA A 215 -20.07 -24.94 -1.96
N GLU A 216 -20.70 -24.55 -3.07
CA GLU A 216 -21.86 -25.23 -3.66
C GLU A 216 -21.56 -26.68 -4.06
N ARG A 217 -20.35 -26.92 -4.59
CA ARG A 217 -19.93 -28.29 -4.94
C ARG A 217 -19.49 -29.13 -3.75
N GLY A 218 -19.47 -28.54 -2.55
CA GLY A 218 -19.02 -29.21 -1.33
C GLY A 218 -17.57 -29.71 -1.41
N LEU A 219 -16.69 -28.99 -2.13
CA LEU A 219 -15.29 -29.35 -2.25
C LEU A 219 -14.52 -29.12 -0.93
N PRO A 220 -13.28 -29.66 -0.77
CA PRO A 220 -12.46 -29.45 0.42
C PRO A 220 -11.99 -28.00 0.53
N PHE A 221 -12.88 -27.11 0.95
CA PHE A 221 -12.70 -25.68 1.05
C PHE A 221 -12.81 -25.24 2.52
N TYR A 222 -11.72 -24.63 3.05
CA TYR A 222 -11.60 -24.35 4.49
C TYR A 222 -11.20 -22.92 4.80
N ALA A 223 -11.72 -22.43 5.91
CA ALA A 223 -11.28 -21.20 6.56
C ALA A 223 -10.20 -21.50 7.61
N GLN A 224 -9.21 -20.61 7.73
CA GLN A 224 -8.26 -20.61 8.83
C GLN A 224 -8.22 -19.22 9.47
N GLY A 225 -8.85 -19.10 10.66
CA GLY A 225 -8.67 -17.95 11.53
C GLY A 225 -7.34 -18.05 12.28
N ARG A 226 -6.46 -17.07 12.15
CA ARG A 226 -5.15 -17.03 12.80
C ARG A 226 -4.87 -15.65 13.40
N PRO A 227 -4.17 -15.59 14.54
CA PRO A 227 -3.66 -14.32 15.04
C PRO A 227 -2.48 -13.87 14.17
N PHE A 228 -2.59 -12.73 13.51
CA PHE A 228 -1.52 -12.07 12.76
C PHE A 228 -1.91 -10.61 12.50
N ASN A 229 -0.92 -9.76 12.23
CA ASN A 229 -1.17 -8.41 11.76
C ASN A 229 -1.55 -8.46 10.28
N TRP A 230 -2.67 -7.86 9.96
CA TRP A 230 -3.17 -7.68 8.60
C TRP A 230 -3.64 -6.25 8.45
N LEU A 231 -2.89 -5.48 7.72
CA LEU A 231 -3.08 -4.06 7.51
C LEU A 231 -3.31 -3.82 6.02
N ASP A 232 -4.59 -3.82 5.63
CA ASP A 232 -5.03 -3.58 4.26
C ASP A 232 -5.07 -2.07 3.97
N ILE A 233 -4.54 -1.66 2.81
CA ILE A 233 -4.62 -0.28 2.33
C ILE A 233 -5.87 -0.15 1.44
N GLY A 234 -7.04 -0.23 2.03
CA GLY A 234 -8.32 -0.14 1.31
C GLY A 234 -8.72 1.28 0.92
N THR A 235 -8.46 2.24 1.78
CA THR A 235 -8.79 3.67 1.65
C THR A 235 -7.63 4.54 2.13
N MET A 236 -7.73 5.87 1.95
CA MET A 236 -6.75 6.82 2.51
C MET A 236 -6.74 6.79 4.05
N GLY A 237 -7.89 6.54 4.68
CA GLY A 237 -7.96 6.36 6.14
C GLY A 237 -7.22 5.11 6.60
N ASP A 238 -7.40 3.98 5.92
CA ASP A 238 -6.67 2.75 6.22
C ASP A 238 -5.15 2.94 6.02
N TYR A 239 -4.74 3.62 4.95
CA TYR A 239 -3.33 3.96 4.71
C TYR A 239 -2.75 4.79 5.85
N TRP A 240 -3.51 5.77 6.36
CA TRP A 240 -3.14 6.53 7.54
C TRP A 240 -2.90 5.63 8.76
N GLU A 241 -3.86 4.74 9.07
CA GLU A 241 -3.75 3.80 10.20
C GLU A 241 -2.54 2.87 10.04
N VAL A 242 -2.30 2.35 8.84
CA VAL A 242 -1.12 1.52 8.53
C VAL A 242 0.19 2.25 8.85
N LEU A 243 0.33 3.50 8.39
CA LEU A 243 1.53 4.31 8.65
C LEU A 243 1.74 4.55 10.14
N GLN A 244 0.66 4.85 10.87
CA GLN A 244 0.72 5.04 12.32
C GLN A 244 1.23 3.78 13.02
N SER A 245 0.61 2.62 12.73
CA SER A 245 0.98 1.34 13.34
C SER A 245 2.43 0.94 13.03
N VAL A 246 2.93 1.25 11.83
CA VAL A 246 4.33 0.95 11.47
C VAL A 246 5.31 1.85 12.23
N ILE A 247 5.05 3.16 12.28
CA ILE A 247 5.99 4.11 12.89
C ILE A 247 5.97 4.03 14.43
N THR A 248 4.86 3.59 15.04
CA THR A 248 4.77 3.31 16.48
C THR A 248 5.35 1.95 16.89
N GLY A 249 5.74 1.11 15.91
CA GLY A 249 6.32 -0.21 16.18
C GLY A 249 5.29 -1.28 16.57
N GLU A 250 4.01 -1.08 16.26
CA GLU A 250 2.95 -2.06 16.54
C GLU A 250 2.96 -3.24 15.58
N VAL A 251 3.66 -3.11 14.43
CA VAL A 251 3.76 -4.16 13.41
C VAL A 251 5.04 -4.95 13.60
N ASN A 252 4.90 -6.25 13.87
CA ASN A 252 6.05 -7.13 14.07
C ASN A 252 6.92 -7.22 12.79
N ASN A 253 8.24 -7.32 12.98
CA ASN A 253 9.23 -7.47 11.92
C ASN A 253 9.27 -6.32 10.89
N MET A 254 8.83 -5.14 11.28
CA MET A 254 8.98 -3.91 10.50
C MET A 254 9.82 -2.92 11.28
N ASP A 255 11.04 -2.70 10.82
CA ASP A 255 11.92 -1.69 11.38
C ASP A 255 11.68 -0.35 10.70
N VAL A 256 11.63 0.73 11.47
CA VAL A 256 11.64 2.09 10.91
C VAL A 256 13.03 2.32 10.29
N PRO A 257 13.10 2.76 9.01
CA PRO A 257 14.39 2.99 8.37
C PRO A 257 15.22 4.08 9.05
N GLY A 258 16.53 4.11 8.75
CA GLY A 258 17.44 5.13 9.25
C GLY A 258 18.11 4.77 10.59
N ILE A 259 18.70 5.78 11.22
CA ILE A 259 19.37 5.65 12.52
C ILE A 259 18.51 6.35 13.57
N GLU A 260 18.22 5.66 14.66
CA GLU A 260 17.54 6.27 15.81
C GLU A 260 18.53 7.19 16.55
N ILE A 261 18.31 8.50 16.42
CA ILE A 261 19.19 9.55 17.01
C ILE A 261 18.81 9.84 18.45
N LYS A 262 17.53 9.76 18.75
CA LYS A 262 16.95 9.86 20.11
C LYS A 262 15.69 9.00 20.15
N PRO A 263 15.19 8.63 21.35
CA PRO A 263 14.05 7.72 21.47
C PRO A 263 12.89 8.13 20.59
N GLY A 264 12.51 7.24 19.66
CA GLY A 264 11.40 7.46 18.72
C GLY A 264 11.69 8.44 17.58
N VAL A 265 12.95 8.84 17.33
CA VAL A 265 13.29 9.72 16.19
C VAL A 265 14.37 9.05 15.32
N TRP A 266 13.94 8.59 14.14
CA TRP A 266 14.80 7.98 13.14
C TRP A 266 15.12 8.96 12.02
N VAL A 267 16.37 8.97 11.59
CA VAL A 267 16.87 9.91 10.59
C VAL A 267 17.65 9.16 9.52
N GLY A 268 17.34 9.44 8.25
CA GLY A 268 18.04 8.92 7.09
C GLY A 268 19.39 9.59 6.85
N LEU A 269 20.06 9.21 5.77
CA LEU A 269 21.37 9.71 5.41
C LEU A 269 21.33 11.16 4.90
N ASN A 270 22.44 11.89 5.11
CA ASN A 270 22.64 13.23 4.54
C ASN A 270 21.50 14.21 4.83
N THR A 271 21.01 14.22 6.07
CA THR A 271 20.02 15.21 6.55
C THR A 271 20.71 16.44 7.13
N SER A 272 20.07 17.58 7.03
CA SER A 272 20.50 18.85 7.63
C SER A 272 19.41 19.35 8.58
N ILE A 273 19.62 19.20 9.88
CA ILE A 273 18.63 19.55 10.91
C ILE A 273 19.30 20.51 11.89
N ASP A 274 18.69 21.66 12.14
CA ASP A 274 19.07 22.55 13.22
C ASP A 274 18.51 22.00 14.56
N TRP A 275 19.29 21.14 15.22
CA TRP A 275 18.86 20.48 16.44
C TRP A 275 18.65 21.38 17.65
N GLU A 276 19.28 22.56 17.66
CA GLU A 276 19.14 23.53 18.76
C GLU A 276 17.89 24.40 18.58
N GLY A 277 17.59 24.75 17.33
CA GLY A 277 16.45 25.59 16.97
C GLY A 277 15.16 24.85 16.65
N THR A 278 15.17 23.51 16.60
CA THR A 278 14.05 22.70 16.15
C THR A 278 13.50 21.81 17.26
N THR A 279 12.16 21.74 17.38
CA THR A 279 11.50 20.81 18.29
C THR A 279 11.04 19.56 17.54
N ILE A 280 11.54 18.37 17.91
CA ILE A 280 11.13 17.10 17.32
C ILE A 280 10.71 16.14 18.44
N GLU A 281 9.43 15.73 18.43
CA GLU A 281 8.79 14.84 19.39
C GLU A 281 8.34 13.56 18.68
N GLY A 282 8.95 12.40 19.03
CA GLY A 282 8.67 11.10 18.40
C GLY A 282 7.25 10.54 18.65
N PRO A 283 6.88 9.47 17.92
CA PRO A 283 7.65 8.79 16.89
C PRO A 283 7.71 9.57 15.56
N VAL A 284 8.92 9.78 15.04
CA VAL A 284 9.15 10.54 13.79
C VAL A 284 10.19 9.82 12.93
N TYR A 285 9.90 9.61 11.65
CA TYR A 285 10.88 9.22 10.67
C TYR A 285 11.15 10.36 9.68
N ILE A 286 12.41 10.78 9.60
CA ILE A 286 12.93 11.79 8.66
C ILE A 286 13.78 11.09 7.62
N GLY A 287 13.33 11.09 6.37
CA GLY A 287 14.00 10.43 5.25
C GLY A 287 15.35 11.06 4.88
N SER A 288 16.12 10.38 4.05
CA SER A 288 17.44 10.84 3.60
C SER A 288 17.36 12.16 2.82
N GLY A 289 18.37 13.03 2.97
CA GLY A 289 18.48 14.29 2.24
C GLY A 289 17.47 15.36 2.66
N VAL A 290 16.77 15.19 3.78
CA VAL A 290 15.82 16.18 4.30
C VAL A 290 16.57 17.34 4.94
N LYS A 291 16.08 18.57 4.69
CA LYS A 291 16.50 19.79 5.38
C LYS A 291 15.40 20.26 6.32
N VAL A 292 15.74 20.55 7.58
CA VAL A 292 14.84 21.15 8.57
C VAL A 292 15.51 22.41 9.11
N GLU A 293 14.86 23.55 8.92
CA GLU A 293 15.36 24.87 9.34
C GLU A 293 14.97 25.19 10.79
N ALA A 294 15.60 26.22 11.35
CA ALA A 294 15.35 26.70 12.71
C ALA A 294 13.88 27.06 12.95
N GLY A 295 13.43 26.98 14.19
CA GLY A 295 12.04 27.26 14.56
C GLY A 295 11.00 26.22 14.13
N ALA A 296 11.37 25.24 13.30
CA ALA A 296 10.43 24.21 12.90
C ALA A 296 10.03 23.28 14.06
N ARG A 297 8.77 22.83 14.07
CA ARG A 297 8.22 21.89 15.05
C ARG A 297 7.68 20.64 14.35
N ILE A 298 8.18 19.46 14.74
CA ILE A 298 7.76 18.17 14.17
C ILE A 298 7.28 17.27 15.29
N VAL A 299 6.03 16.84 15.24
CA VAL A 299 5.39 16.01 16.26
C VAL A 299 4.85 14.74 15.63
N GLY A 300 5.21 13.62 16.23
CA GLY A 300 4.79 12.29 15.79
C GLY A 300 3.36 11.91 16.17
N PRO A 301 2.90 10.81 15.59
CA PRO A 301 3.56 10.01 14.56
C PRO A 301 3.66 10.75 13.22
N THR A 302 4.87 10.95 12.70
CA THR A 302 5.12 11.73 11.48
C THR A 302 6.18 11.06 10.60
N TRP A 303 5.92 11.00 9.30
CA TRP A 303 6.89 10.61 8.30
C TRP A 303 7.17 11.76 7.34
N ILE A 304 8.45 12.12 7.20
CA ILE A 304 8.94 13.09 6.22
C ILE A 304 9.75 12.34 5.17
N GLY A 305 9.23 12.31 3.94
CA GLY A 305 9.84 11.64 2.79
C GLY A 305 11.18 12.26 2.39
N HIS A 306 12.04 11.48 1.75
CA HIS A 306 13.38 11.88 1.38
C HIS A 306 13.40 13.14 0.49
N GLY A 307 14.49 13.92 0.60
CA GLY A 307 14.69 15.14 -0.18
C GLY A 307 13.71 16.28 0.13
N SER A 308 12.92 16.17 1.21
CA SER A 308 11.98 17.21 1.63
C SER A 308 12.69 18.37 2.31
N HIS A 309 12.03 19.52 2.34
CA HIS A 309 12.54 20.73 2.97
C HIS A 309 11.46 21.37 3.86
N ILE A 310 11.73 21.43 5.15
CA ILE A 310 10.87 22.06 6.15
C ILE A 310 11.48 23.40 6.44
N CYS A 311 10.80 24.48 6.03
CA CYS A 311 11.28 25.85 6.21
C CYS A 311 11.10 26.34 7.64
N GLU A 312 11.73 27.46 7.94
CA GLU A 312 11.72 28.12 9.25
C GLU A 312 10.28 28.31 9.79
N GLY A 313 10.05 28.01 11.05
CA GLY A 313 8.77 28.19 11.73
C GLY A 313 7.66 27.20 11.34
N ALA A 314 7.89 26.31 10.37
CA ALA A 314 6.85 25.37 9.95
C ALA A 314 6.55 24.32 11.04
N GLU A 315 5.27 23.99 11.20
CA GLU A 315 4.81 22.95 12.12
C GLU A 315 4.26 21.74 11.37
N ILE A 316 4.81 20.54 11.64
CA ILE A 316 4.38 19.28 11.07
C ILE A 316 3.91 18.39 12.22
N VAL A 317 2.60 18.18 12.33
CA VAL A 317 1.99 17.46 13.44
C VAL A 317 1.24 16.23 12.89
N ARG A 318 1.62 15.05 13.36
CA ARG A 318 0.99 13.78 12.96
C ARG A 318 0.70 13.70 11.47
N SER A 319 1.68 14.05 10.64
CA SER A 319 1.51 14.21 9.19
C SER A 319 2.48 13.35 8.39
N VAL A 320 2.10 13.08 7.17
CA VAL A 320 2.88 12.30 6.20
C VAL A 320 3.22 13.19 5.02
N LEU A 321 4.50 13.45 4.84
CA LEU A 321 5.01 14.20 3.71
C LEU A 321 5.73 13.24 2.76
N PHE A 322 5.25 13.11 1.54
CA PHE A 322 5.94 12.34 0.51
C PHE A 322 7.22 13.01 0.07
N GLU A 323 8.00 12.30 -0.73
CA GLU A 323 9.32 12.73 -1.16
C GLU A 323 9.31 14.09 -1.85
N TYR A 324 10.37 14.87 -1.62
CA TYR A 324 10.58 16.19 -2.22
C TYR A 324 9.47 17.19 -1.95
N THR A 325 8.79 17.06 -0.81
CA THR A 325 7.83 18.08 -0.33
C THR A 325 8.59 19.22 0.33
N ARG A 326 8.37 20.46 -0.12
CA ARG A 326 8.84 21.66 0.56
C ARG A 326 7.66 22.31 1.28
N VAL A 327 7.70 22.35 2.60
CA VAL A 327 6.74 23.07 3.42
C VAL A 327 7.28 24.48 3.66
N LEU A 328 6.47 25.50 3.40
CA LEU A 328 6.88 26.90 3.45
C LEU A 328 6.94 27.44 4.89
N HIS A 329 7.45 28.69 5.03
CA HIS A 329 7.63 29.34 6.31
C HIS A 329 6.31 29.49 7.08
N ASP A 330 6.33 29.24 8.39
CA ASP A 330 5.21 29.39 9.32
C ASP A 330 3.94 28.60 8.94
N VAL A 331 4.05 27.60 8.07
CA VAL A 331 2.93 26.73 7.68
C VAL A 331 2.72 25.63 8.70
N THR A 332 1.47 25.40 9.09
CA THR A 332 1.07 24.29 9.96
C THR A 332 0.34 23.22 9.18
N LEU A 333 0.90 22.01 9.13
CA LEU A 333 0.27 20.79 8.61
C LEU A 333 -0.06 19.87 9.80
N ASN A 334 -1.34 19.60 10.01
CA ASN A 334 -1.81 18.77 11.12
C ASN A 334 -2.73 17.67 10.60
N GLU A 335 -2.35 16.40 10.86
CA GLU A 335 -3.08 15.19 10.41
C GLU A 335 -3.30 15.18 8.89
N MET A 336 -2.25 15.51 8.13
CA MET A 336 -2.30 15.62 6.67
C MET A 336 -1.37 14.62 6.01
N ILE A 337 -1.82 14.05 4.90
CA ILE A 337 -0.97 13.36 3.94
C ILE A 337 -0.74 14.31 2.77
N VAL A 338 0.50 14.71 2.53
CA VAL A 338 0.87 15.60 1.41
C VAL A 338 1.59 14.80 0.34
N PHE A 339 1.03 14.76 -0.85
CA PHE A 339 1.53 14.03 -2.00
C PHE A 339 1.46 14.91 -3.25
N LYS A 340 2.61 15.37 -3.74
CA LYS A 340 2.72 16.31 -4.87
C LYS A 340 1.86 17.57 -4.63
N GLU A 341 0.90 17.84 -5.52
CA GLU A 341 -0.03 18.97 -5.43
C GLU A 341 -1.28 18.65 -4.59
N TYR A 342 -1.38 17.48 -4.00
CA TYR A 342 -2.56 17.07 -3.23
C TYR A 342 -2.24 16.99 -1.74
N SER A 343 -3.23 17.33 -0.93
CA SER A 343 -3.29 16.97 0.48
C SER A 343 -4.56 16.19 0.77
N VAL A 344 -4.46 15.27 1.71
CA VAL A 344 -5.61 14.49 2.18
C VAL A 344 -5.60 14.53 3.70
N ASP A 345 -6.73 14.87 4.30
CA ASP A 345 -6.88 14.86 5.75
C ASP A 345 -7.21 13.43 6.26
N ARG A 346 -7.26 13.29 7.58
CA ARG A 346 -7.60 12.01 8.24
C ARG A 346 -8.97 11.46 7.86
N LYS A 347 -9.92 12.31 7.44
CA LYS A 347 -11.26 11.90 6.99
C LYS A 347 -11.28 11.43 5.54
N GLY A 348 -10.18 11.60 4.81
CA GLY A 348 -10.06 11.31 3.39
C GLY A 348 -10.53 12.46 2.49
N GLU A 349 -10.74 13.66 3.04
CA GLU A 349 -11.03 14.84 2.24
C GLU A 349 -9.77 15.28 1.49
N MET A 350 -9.85 15.25 0.17
CA MET A 350 -8.75 15.62 -0.74
C MET A 350 -8.89 17.07 -1.15
N LYS A 351 -7.77 17.80 -1.11
CA LYS A 351 -7.64 19.17 -1.65
C LYS A 351 -6.43 19.26 -2.58
N HIS A 352 -6.58 20.01 -3.64
CA HIS A 352 -5.47 20.37 -4.53
C HIS A 352 -4.80 21.67 -4.02
N ALA A 353 -3.48 21.82 -4.21
CA ALA A 353 -2.73 22.98 -3.73
C ALA A 353 -3.28 24.33 -4.23
N SER A 354 -3.90 24.37 -5.41
CA SER A 354 -4.54 25.58 -5.95
C SER A 354 -5.81 26.03 -5.20
N GLU A 355 -6.38 25.18 -4.35
CA GLU A 355 -7.59 25.49 -3.55
C GLU A 355 -7.26 26.21 -2.24
N TYR A 356 -5.98 26.29 -1.89
CA TYR A 356 -5.53 27.02 -0.72
C TYR A 356 -5.35 28.53 -1.04
N SER A 357 -5.69 29.37 -0.09
CA SER A 357 -5.57 30.83 -0.23
C SER A 357 -4.11 31.32 -0.34
N SER A 358 -3.17 30.54 0.16
CA SER A 358 -1.73 30.71 0.03
C SER A 358 -1.08 29.37 -0.30
N GLU A 359 0.04 29.38 -1.02
CA GLU A 359 0.81 28.15 -1.19
C GLU A 359 1.37 27.74 0.18
N GLU A 360 1.06 26.51 0.60
CA GLU A 360 1.52 25.97 1.88
C GLU A 360 2.70 25.00 1.67
N TRP A 361 2.73 24.31 0.53
CA TRP A 361 3.83 23.44 0.14
C TRP A 361 4.06 23.46 -1.37
N LEU A 362 5.25 23.04 -1.78
CA LEU A 362 5.71 22.95 -3.16
C LEU A 362 6.45 21.64 -3.37
N ASN A 363 6.62 21.25 -4.65
CA ASN A 363 7.59 20.23 -5.01
C ASN A 363 9.00 20.84 -4.94
N ALA A 364 9.86 20.31 -4.07
CA ALA A 364 11.23 20.79 -3.87
C ALA A 364 12.11 20.67 -5.14
N ARG A 365 11.71 19.84 -6.11
CA ARG A 365 12.37 19.72 -7.42
C ARG A 365 11.93 20.80 -8.42
N ASP A 366 10.86 21.55 -8.16
CA ASP A 366 10.35 22.57 -9.07
C ASP A 366 11.16 23.87 -9.00
N ARG A 367 12.31 23.91 -9.66
CA ARG A 367 13.20 25.07 -9.73
C ARG A 367 12.55 26.29 -10.40
N ARG A 368 11.53 26.13 -11.24
CA ARG A 368 10.91 27.25 -11.98
C ARG A 368 9.98 28.07 -11.09
N ARG A 369 9.25 27.40 -10.20
CA ARG A 369 8.36 28.06 -9.21
C ARG A 369 9.16 28.73 -8.10
N SER A 370 10.21 28.06 -7.55
CA SER A 370 11.07 28.61 -6.50
C SER A 370 11.75 29.94 -6.94
N ARG A 371 12.30 30.00 -8.16
CA ARG A 371 12.94 31.23 -8.65
C ARG A 371 11.97 32.38 -8.90
N ARG A 372 10.71 32.12 -9.33
CA ARG A 372 9.72 33.19 -9.54
C ARG A 372 9.30 33.85 -8.22
N LYS A 373 9.21 33.08 -7.11
CA LYS A 373 8.87 33.63 -5.79
C LYS A 373 10.04 34.39 -5.16
N GLU A 374 11.26 33.86 -5.21
CA GLU A 374 12.46 34.56 -4.73
C GLU A 374 12.66 35.92 -5.42
N VAL A 375 12.35 36.01 -6.71
CA VAL A 375 12.40 37.28 -7.46
C VAL A 375 11.22 38.19 -7.07
N ALA A 376 10.00 37.66 -6.89
CA ALA A 376 8.84 38.47 -6.47
C ALA A 376 8.96 38.99 -5.05
N ASP A 377 9.50 38.20 -4.11
CA ASP A 377 9.74 38.59 -2.73
C ASP A 377 10.90 39.62 -2.62
N HIS A 378 11.91 39.54 -3.52
CA HIS A 378 12.99 40.54 -3.61
C HIS A 378 12.47 41.87 -4.14
N ASP A 379 11.64 41.84 -5.21
CA ASP A 379 11.04 43.04 -5.81
C ASP A 379 10.05 43.74 -4.86
N THR A 380 9.26 42.98 -4.09
CA THR A 380 8.37 43.56 -3.06
C THR A 380 9.12 44.17 -1.90
N ASN A 381 10.21 43.54 -1.43
CA ASN A 381 11.05 44.12 -0.36
C ASN A 381 11.85 45.37 -0.80
N GLU A 382 12.26 45.48 -2.06
CA GLU A 382 12.88 46.68 -2.59
C GLU A 382 11.88 47.81 -2.76
N LEU A 383 10.66 47.52 -3.25
CA LEU A 383 9.58 48.52 -3.37
C LEU A 383 9.07 49.05 -2.02
N GLU A 384 9.08 48.22 -0.97
CA GLU A 384 8.76 48.69 0.40
C GLU A 384 9.89 49.55 1.00
N LYS A 385 11.14 49.22 0.76
CA LYS A 385 12.28 50.05 1.21
C LYS A 385 12.35 51.39 0.51
N GLU A 386 12.02 51.51 -0.78
CA GLU A 386 11.93 52.79 -1.49
C GLU A 386 10.77 53.66 -1.00
N LYS A 387 9.63 53.07 -0.54
CA LYS A 387 8.49 53.81 0.02
C LYS A 387 8.74 54.35 1.44
N VAL A 388 9.71 53.79 2.18
CA VAL A 388 10.07 54.21 3.54
C VAL A 388 11.18 55.29 3.51
N SER A 389 11.86 55.47 2.37
CA SER A 389 12.95 56.42 2.16
C SER A 389 12.55 57.69 1.38
N ALA A 390 11.30 57.84 0.98
CA ALA A 390 10.69 59.02 0.36
C ALA A 390 9.68 59.66 1.30
#